data_b3b569f674f2bd36e8e4df0692480828
#
_entry.id   b3b569f674f2bd36e8e4df0692480828
#
_cell.length_a   1.000
_cell.length_b   1.000
_cell.length_c   1.000
_cell.angle_alpha   90.00
_cell.angle_beta   90.00
_cell.angle_gamma   90.00
#
_symmetry.space_group_name_H-M   'P 1'
#
loop_
_entity.id
_entity.type
_entity.pdbx_description
1 polymer ?
#
loop_
_entity_poly.entity_id
_entity_poly.type
_entity_poly.pdbx_seq_one_letter_code
_entity_poly.pdbx_strand_id
1 'polypeptide(L)'
;INGNGNVLLQDKNDYLTYIVNKKKNVLDFKTSLKIKDNPFLIVPLNYEKNQKDETLIKIEGLKDKNNLFQIKSFNLNEGNNKIKIKDLAFNDKFEIINLVNFYLNYVDKEKQKNLISLNKKKK
;
A
#
# COMPACT_ATOMS: atom_id res chain seq x y z
N ILE A 1 12.79 -14.39 -5.38
CA ILE A 1 13.45 -14.12 -4.11
C ILE A 1 12.41 -13.95 -3.02
N ASN A 2 12.51 -14.74 -1.98
CA ASN A 2 11.65 -14.65 -0.82
C ASN A 2 12.44 -14.09 0.36
N GLY A 3 11.79 -13.30 1.18
CA GLY A 3 12.44 -12.80 2.37
C GLY A 3 11.46 -12.41 3.45
N ASN A 4 11.98 -12.35 4.65
CA ASN A 4 11.26 -11.81 5.80
C ASN A 4 12.27 -11.24 6.79
N GLY A 5 11.79 -10.43 7.70
CA GLY A 5 12.67 -9.86 8.71
C GLY A 5 12.05 -8.66 9.39
N ASN A 6 12.89 -8.00 10.16
CA ASN A 6 12.52 -6.75 10.81
C ASN A 6 13.01 -5.57 9.99
N VAL A 7 12.18 -4.55 9.88
CA VAL A 7 12.52 -3.30 9.21
C VAL A 7 12.68 -2.22 10.27
N LEU A 8 13.83 -1.57 10.28
CA LEU A 8 14.07 -0.42 11.14
C LEU A 8 13.53 0.82 10.43
N LEU A 9 12.40 1.32 10.93
CA LEU A 9 11.82 2.57 10.46
C LEU A 9 12.01 3.59 11.56
N GLN A 10 12.80 4.64 11.28
CA GLN A 10 13.22 5.61 12.28
C GLN A 10 13.98 4.90 13.42
N ASP A 11 13.45 4.93 14.64
CA ASP A 11 14.15 4.38 15.81
C ASP A 11 13.62 3.02 16.27
N LYS A 12 12.66 2.42 15.54
CA LYS A 12 11.98 1.21 15.97
C LYS A 12 11.92 0.17 14.87
N ASN A 13 11.86 -1.09 15.25
CA ASN A 13 11.80 -2.22 14.34
C ASN A 13 10.36 -2.67 14.12
N ASP A 14 9.99 -2.89 12.87
CA ASP A 14 8.74 -3.51 12.48
C ASP A 14 9.00 -4.71 11.57
N TYR A 15 7.96 -5.49 11.31
CA TYR A 15 8.11 -6.77 10.64
C TYR A 15 7.72 -6.67 9.16
N LEU A 16 8.59 -7.15 8.29
CA LEU A 16 8.39 -7.16 6.84
C LEU A 16 8.53 -8.57 6.29
N THR A 17 7.58 -8.98 5.45
CA THR A 17 7.75 -10.15 4.59
C THR A 17 7.61 -9.72 3.14
N TYR A 18 8.38 -10.36 2.26
CA TYR A 18 8.27 -10.06 0.84
C TYR A 18 8.60 -11.28 -0.01
N ILE A 19 7.99 -11.31 -1.18
CA ILE A 19 8.27 -12.30 -2.23
C ILE A 19 8.44 -11.51 -3.52
N VAL A 20 9.58 -11.72 -4.18
CA VAL A 20 9.86 -11.08 -5.47
C VAL A 20 10.22 -12.17 -6.47
N ASN A 21 9.49 -12.22 -7.56
CA ASN A 21 9.72 -13.15 -8.65
C ASN A 21 10.01 -12.39 -9.93
N LYS A 22 11.12 -12.75 -10.59
CA LYS A 22 11.47 -12.15 -11.87
C LYS A 22 11.35 -13.21 -12.95
N LYS A 23 10.58 -12.91 -14.00
CA LYS A 23 10.40 -13.80 -15.15
C LYS A 23 10.29 -12.97 -16.42
N LYS A 24 11.21 -13.19 -17.39
CA LYS A 24 11.21 -12.53 -18.70
C LYS A 24 11.06 -11.00 -18.63
N ASN A 25 11.88 -10.34 -17.83
CA ASN A 25 11.87 -8.88 -17.67
C ASN A 25 10.63 -8.33 -16.95
N VAL A 26 9.78 -9.19 -16.39
CA VAL A 26 8.66 -8.79 -15.54
C VAL A 26 9.01 -9.14 -14.10
N LEU A 27 8.83 -8.17 -13.21
CA LEU A 27 9.08 -8.33 -11.78
C LEU A 27 7.74 -8.33 -11.05
N ASP A 28 7.35 -9.46 -10.48
CA ASP A 28 6.19 -9.58 -9.58
C ASP A 28 6.64 -9.45 -8.14
N PHE A 29 5.86 -8.75 -7.33
CA PHE A 29 6.17 -8.65 -5.90
C PHE A 29 4.92 -8.69 -5.04
N LYS A 30 5.08 -9.26 -3.84
CA LYS A 30 4.11 -9.24 -2.76
C LYS A 30 4.83 -8.84 -1.49
N THR A 31 4.28 -7.89 -0.78
CA THR A 31 4.87 -7.37 0.45
C THR A 31 3.81 -7.28 1.53
N SER A 32 4.16 -7.72 2.73
CA SER A 32 3.33 -7.55 3.92
C SER A 32 4.17 -6.86 4.99
N LEU A 33 3.67 -5.76 5.51
CA LEU A 33 4.36 -4.95 6.51
C LEU A 33 3.44 -4.75 7.71
N LYS A 34 3.93 -5.11 8.89
CA LYS A 34 3.25 -4.85 10.16
C LYS A 34 3.96 -3.71 10.85
N ILE A 35 3.25 -2.61 11.06
CA ILE A 35 3.79 -1.44 11.73
C ILE A 35 3.08 -1.29 13.07
N LYS A 36 3.81 -1.49 14.15
CA LYS A 36 3.26 -1.35 15.49
C LYS A 36 3.85 -0.14 16.21
N ASP A 37 5.17 -0.05 16.20
CA ASP A 37 5.89 0.92 17.03
C ASP A 37 6.37 2.15 16.28
N ASN A 38 6.48 2.08 14.95
CA ASN A 38 6.91 3.21 14.16
C ASN A 38 5.73 4.11 13.78
N PRO A 39 5.93 5.42 13.69
CA PRO A 39 4.93 6.30 13.13
C PRO A 39 4.79 6.08 11.63
N PHE A 40 3.61 6.34 11.10
CA PHE A 40 3.32 6.17 9.69
C PHE A 40 2.33 7.25 9.25
N LEU A 41 2.63 7.93 8.15
CA LEU A 41 1.83 9.03 7.65
C LEU A 41 1.69 8.91 6.12
N ILE A 42 0.46 8.99 5.64
CA ILE A 42 0.17 9.12 4.21
C ILE A 42 -0.32 10.55 3.98
N VAL A 43 0.59 11.41 3.51
CA VAL A 43 0.35 12.84 3.42
C VAL A 43 -0.86 13.21 2.54
N PRO A 44 -1.02 12.64 1.31
CA PRO A 44 -2.16 13.00 0.48
C PRO A 44 -3.52 12.66 1.09
N LEU A 45 -3.58 11.69 1.99
CA LEU A 45 -4.81 11.28 2.64
C LEU A 45 -4.98 11.90 4.02
N ASN A 46 -3.97 12.63 4.49
CA ASN A 46 -3.93 13.15 5.86
C ASN A 46 -4.14 12.03 6.90
N TYR A 47 -3.64 10.84 6.57
CA TYR A 47 -3.76 9.66 7.42
C TYR A 47 -2.51 9.50 8.28
N GLU A 48 -2.72 9.39 9.58
CA GLU A 48 -1.66 9.14 10.55
C GLU A 48 -1.98 7.90 11.37
N LYS A 49 -0.98 7.03 11.50
CA LYS A 49 -1.13 5.81 12.28
C LYS A 49 -1.43 6.12 13.75
N ASN A 50 -2.43 5.45 14.31
CA ASN A 50 -2.69 5.46 15.73
C ASN A 50 -1.59 4.68 16.46
N GLN A 51 -1.01 5.25 17.50
CA GLN A 51 0.09 4.63 18.23
C GLN A 51 -0.31 3.35 18.98
N LYS A 52 -1.60 3.16 19.23
CA LYS A 52 -2.11 2.00 19.98
C LYS A 52 -2.37 0.78 19.11
N ASP A 53 -2.67 0.99 17.84
CA ASP A 53 -3.09 -0.09 16.95
C ASP A 53 -1.96 -0.53 16.03
N GLU A 54 -1.93 -1.82 15.71
CA GLU A 54 -1.04 -2.35 14.70
C GLU A 54 -1.61 -2.05 13.31
N THR A 55 -0.78 -1.53 12.43
CA THR A 55 -1.14 -1.30 11.04
C THR A 55 -0.60 -2.43 10.18
N LEU A 56 -1.48 -3.08 9.43
CA LEU A 56 -1.10 -4.12 8.49
C LEU A 56 -1.25 -3.60 7.07
N ILE A 57 -0.16 -3.60 6.32
CA ILE A 57 -0.12 -3.16 4.93
C ILE A 57 0.27 -4.35 4.07
N LYS A 58 -0.55 -4.63 3.05
CA LYS A 58 -0.26 -5.66 2.05
C LYS A 58 -0.27 -5.03 0.68
N ILE A 59 0.79 -5.24 -0.06
CA ILE A 59 0.95 -4.70 -1.42
C ILE A 59 1.29 -5.84 -2.36
N GLU A 60 0.58 -5.92 -3.46
CA GLU A 60 0.86 -6.85 -4.55
C GLU A 60 0.91 -6.07 -5.85
N GLY A 61 1.97 -6.27 -6.62
CA GLY A 61 2.14 -5.54 -7.85
C GLY A 61 3.16 -6.14 -8.79
N LEU A 62 3.40 -5.44 -9.88
CA LEU A 62 4.39 -5.82 -10.86
C LEU A 62 5.04 -4.61 -11.51
N LYS A 63 6.23 -4.85 -12.05
CA LYS A 63 6.95 -3.90 -12.90
C LYS A 63 7.26 -4.62 -14.21
N ASP A 64 6.84 -4.06 -15.34
CA ASP A 64 7.12 -4.66 -16.63
C ASP A 64 8.42 -4.15 -17.24
N LYS A 65 8.76 -4.67 -18.43
CA LYS A 65 10.00 -4.32 -19.14
C LYS A 65 10.06 -2.85 -19.58
N ASN A 66 8.91 -2.16 -19.63
CA ASN A 66 8.82 -0.75 -20.05
C ASN A 66 8.82 0.20 -18.86
N ASN A 67 9.19 -0.29 -17.69
CA ASN A 67 9.18 0.47 -16.42
C ASN A 67 7.80 0.96 -16.01
N LEU A 68 6.75 0.29 -16.47
CA LEU A 68 5.40 0.52 -15.96
C LEU A 68 5.23 -0.24 -14.66
N PHE A 69 4.79 0.46 -13.63
CA PHE A 69 4.46 -0.11 -12.34
C PHE A 69 2.96 -0.29 -12.23
N GLN A 70 2.53 -1.48 -11.86
CA GLN A 70 1.14 -1.73 -11.54
C GLN A 70 1.01 -2.24 -10.12
N ILE A 71 0.22 -1.56 -9.32
CA ILE A 71 -0.19 -2.03 -8.01
C ILE A 71 -1.51 -2.76 -8.21
N LYS A 72 -1.47 -4.09 -8.19
CA LYS A 72 -2.68 -4.91 -8.32
C LYS A 72 -3.59 -4.73 -7.12
N SER A 73 -3.01 -4.69 -5.93
CA SER A 73 -3.76 -4.43 -4.72
C SER A 73 -2.88 -3.76 -3.68
N PHE A 74 -3.45 -2.81 -2.98
CA PHE A 74 -2.90 -2.18 -1.79
C PHE A 74 -3.98 -2.25 -0.72
N ASN A 75 -3.67 -2.87 0.42
CA ASN A 75 -4.59 -2.98 1.54
C ASN A 75 -3.90 -2.49 2.80
N LEU A 76 -4.53 -1.54 3.46
CA LEU A 76 -4.10 -1.07 4.77
C LEU A 76 -5.25 -1.30 5.75
N ASN A 77 -4.95 -1.93 6.87
CA ASN A 77 -5.92 -2.15 7.94
C ASN A 77 -5.30 -1.71 9.26
N GLU A 78 -6.00 -0.83 9.96
CA GLU A 78 -5.62 -0.39 11.30
C GLU A 78 -6.91 -0.17 12.10
N GLY A 79 -7.22 -1.08 13.03
CA GLY A 79 -8.49 -1.04 13.75
C GLY A 79 -9.66 -1.04 12.78
N ASN A 80 -10.48 0.01 12.82
CA ASN A 80 -11.61 0.19 11.90
C ASN A 80 -11.25 0.95 10.62
N ASN A 81 -10.01 1.40 10.49
CA ASN A 81 -9.56 2.12 9.31
C ASN A 81 -9.16 1.14 8.22
N LYS A 82 -9.69 1.34 7.02
CA LYS A 82 -9.43 0.49 5.86
C LYS A 82 -9.16 1.32 4.63
N ILE A 83 -8.07 1.03 3.96
CA ILE A 83 -7.72 1.64 2.69
C ILE A 83 -7.45 0.49 1.71
N LYS A 84 -8.22 0.44 0.63
CA LYS A 84 -8.09 -0.59 -0.41
C LYS A 84 -8.01 0.09 -1.76
N ILE A 85 -6.95 -0.23 -2.50
CA ILE A 85 -6.75 0.31 -3.85
C ILE A 85 -6.46 -0.88 -4.76
N LYS A 86 -7.11 -0.91 -5.93
CA LYS A 86 -6.90 -1.97 -6.93
C LYS A 86 -6.57 -1.37 -8.27
N ASP A 87 -5.68 -2.03 -9.00
CA ASP A 87 -5.33 -1.72 -10.39
C ASP A 87 -4.88 -0.28 -10.59
N LEU A 88 -3.99 0.15 -9.71
CA LEU A 88 -3.34 1.45 -9.82
C LEU A 88 -2.07 1.28 -10.67
N ALA A 89 -1.97 2.04 -11.75
CA ALA A 89 -0.82 1.97 -12.64
C ALA A 89 -0.09 3.31 -12.70
N PHE A 90 1.25 3.22 -12.73
CA PHE A 90 2.14 4.37 -12.85
C PHE A 90 3.05 4.21 -14.05
N ASN A 91 3.43 5.34 -14.67
CA ASN A 91 4.49 5.36 -15.66
C ASN A 91 5.88 5.44 -14.99
N ASP A 92 6.93 5.53 -15.79
CA ASP A 92 8.32 5.61 -15.30
C ASP A 92 8.61 6.90 -14.51
N LYS A 93 7.77 7.90 -14.63
CA LYS A 93 7.85 9.16 -13.86
C LYS A 93 6.98 9.16 -12.61
N PHE A 94 6.41 8.00 -12.25
CA PHE A 94 5.49 7.83 -11.13
C PHE A 94 4.21 8.67 -11.23
N GLU A 95 3.78 8.97 -12.47
CA GLU A 95 2.48 9.59 -12.72
C GLU A 95 1.41 8.50 -12.81
N ILE A 96 0.25 8.75 -12.22
CA ILE A 96 -0.88 7.80 -12.28
C ILE A 96 -1.45 7.80 -13.68
N ILE A 97 -1.44 6.65 -14.35
CA ILE A 97 -2.01 6.47 -15.68
C ILE A 97 -3.30 5.66 -15.67
N ASN A 98 -3.59 4.96 -14.60
CA ASN A 98 -4.84 4.21 -14.45
C ASN A 98 -5.13 3.97 -12.98
N LEU A 99 -6.41 4.07 -12.63
CA LEU A 99 -6.93 3.72 -11.31
C LEU A 99 -8.34 3.18 -11.50
N VAL A 100 -8.54 1.90 -11.19
CA VAL A 100 -9.82 1.24 -11.45
C VAL A 100 -10.72 1.28 -10.23
N ASN A 101 -10.17 1.07 -9.06
CA ASN A 101 -11.00 0.82 -7.89
C ASN A 101 -10.30 1.24 -6.62
N PHE A 102 -10.98 2.00 -5.77
CA PHE A 102 -10.50 2.25 -4.43
C PHE A 102 -11.64 2.36 -3.42
N TYR A 103 -11.34 2.01 -2.20
CA TYR A 103 -12.23 2.13 -1.05
C TYR A 103 -11.43 2.69 0.11
N LEU A 104 -11.86 3.84 0.60
CA LEU A 104 -11.22 4.54 1.72
C LEU A 104 -12.26 4.73 2.83
N ASN A 105 -11.99 4.16 3.99
CA ASN A 105 -12.83 4.34 5.18
C ASN A 105 -11.90 4.48 6.37
N TYR A 106 -11.61 5.73 6.75
CA TYR A 106 -10.64 5.98 7.79
C TYR A 106 -10.90 7.31 8.50
N VAL A 107 -10.33 7.42 9.70
CA VAL A 107 -10.30 8.67 10.45
C VAL A 107 -8.95 9.32 10.19
N ASP A 108 -8.97 10.58 9.75
CA ASP A 108 -7.74 11.29 9.41
C ASP A 108 -7.04 11.89 10.65
N LYS A 109 -5.95 12.61 10.40
CA LYS A 109 -5.13 13.21 11.44
C LYS A 109 -5.91 14.22 12.30
N GLU A 110 -6.89 14.90 11.71
CA GLU A 110 -7.77 15.83 12.41
C GLU A 110 -8.99 15.17 13.04
N LYS A 111 -9.01 13.83 13.12
CA LYS A 111 -10.10 13.03 13.68
C LYS A 111 -11.39 13.10 12.88
N GLN A 112 -11.32 13.48 11.62
CA GLN A 112 -12.48 13.49 10.71
C GLN A 112 -12.59 12.17 9.99
N LYS A 113 -13.83 11.69 9.87
CA LYS A 113 -14.11 10.43 9.17
C LYS A 113 -14.18 10.66 7.66
N ASN A 114 -13.45 9.85 6.92
CA ASN A 114 -13.45 9.87 5.45
C ASN A 114 -13.99 8.55 4.93
N LEU A 115 -15.00 8.63 4.07
CA LEU A 115 -15.57 7.46 3.39
C LEU A 115 -15.69 7.79 1.93
N ILE A 116 -14.79 7.22 1.13
CA ILE A 116 -14.71 7.51 -0.31
C ILE A 116 -14.57 6.17 -1.03
N SER A 117 -15.35 5.97 -2.07
CA SER A 117 -15.20 4.78 -2.91
C SER A 117 -15.35 5.13 -4.37
N LEU A 118 -14.59 4.46 -5.19
CA LEU A 118 -14.65 4.55 -6.64
C LEU A 118 -14.57 3.15 -7.21
N ASN A 119 -15.48 2.84 -8.12
CA ASN A 119 -15.48 1.58 -8.84
C ASN A 119 -15.74 1.86 -10.32
N LYS A 120 -14.68 1.77 -11.12
CA LYS A 120 -14.75 2.01 -12.55
C LYS A 120 -15.25 0.76 -13.25
N LYS A 121 -16.42 0.83 -13.85
CA LYS A 121 -16.97 -0.30 -14.61
C LYS A 121 -16.19 -0.51 -15.91
N LYS A 122 -15.86 -1.76 -16.19
CA LYS A 122 -15.30 -2.13 -17.50
C LYS A 122 -16.39 -1.98 -18.57
N LYS A 123 -16.03 -1.33 -19.63
CA LYS A 123 -16.89 -1.29 -20.82
C LYS A 123 -16.61 -2.52 -21.69
#